data_e6f529fe250194ff7c485f1ade1b948f
#
_entry.id   e6f529fe250194ff7c485f1ade1b948f
#
_cell.length_a   1.000
_cell.length_b   1.000
_cell.length_c   1.000
_cell.angle_alpha   90.00
_cell.angle_beta   90.00
_cell.angle_gamma   90.00
#
_symmetry.space_group_name_H-M   'P 1'
#
loop_
_entity.id
_entity.type
_entity.pdbx_description
1 polymer ?
#
loop_
_entity_poly.entity_id
_entity_poly.type
_entity_poly.pdbx_seq_one_letter_code
_entity_poly.pdbx_strand_id
1 'polypeptide(L)'
;MREIKLDALVIGGGAAGMAAAVELTNSGCETVLIEREGNTGGVLNQCIHNGFGLHVFKEELTGPEYADRYRRKIRNQEIDVHSEKFVLKVDHEKREVITVGTEGLTCYKPKALIMTTGARERPFSNLRIPGARPAGIYTAGVAQKFVNLQNYLPGKKAFVLGSGDIGLIMARRLTLEGMEVLGVAELMPFSGGLARNISQCLDDYDIPLHLSTSVVDVKGKERLESITLINFTPDTLQPIPGTEREVECDTLILSVGLLPQNELIESFVEIDSINRGVVVDSHQQTSHPWVFAAGNNVAVYDLVDFVTLEGIQAGKAASEMIKHGFKDSKKIPVVRGENVGSMTPLKCCLDEKEFKFYIRPRKNMKKGQVIIGDGIVKKLEMGLKPSEMVDIVLTEKHKVQIKELGLESLKVEIQEVE
;
A
#
# COMPACT_ATOMS: atom_id res chain seq x y z
N MET A 1 -2.81 22.69 -26.13
CA MET A 1 -2.44 22.08 -24.85
C MET A 1 -1.92 23.20 -23.94
N ARG A 2 -2.49 23.33 -22.74
CA ARG A 2 -2.03 24.32 -21.74
C ARG A 2 -0.70 23.85 -21.14
N GLU A 3 0.26 24.76 -20.96
CA GLU A 3 1.53 24.46 -20.28
C GLU A 3 1.58 25.16 -18.91
N ILE A 4 2.05 24.42 -17.88
CA ILE A 4 2.22 24.90 -16.51
C ILE A 4 3.63 24.54 -16.05
N LYS A 5 4.43 25.55 -15.70
CA LYS A 5 5.74 25.38 -15.07
C LYS A 5 5.59 25.56 -13.58
N LEU A 6 6.23 24.72 -12.77
CA LEU A 6 6.11 24.74 -11.30
C LEU A 6 7.34 24.08 -10.65
N ASP A 7 7.47 24.26 -9.35
CA ASP A 7 8.59 23.63 -8.62
C ASP A 7 8.33 22.14 -8.42
N ALA A 8 7.17 21.75 -7.90
CA ALA A 8 6.87 20.37 -7.58
C ALA A 8 5.47 19.95 -8.05
N LEU A 9 5.39 18.76 -8.67
CA LEU A 9 4.14 18.10 -9.02
C LEU A 9 3.97 16.84 -8.19
N VAL A 10 2.84 16.72 -7.51
CA VAL A 10 2.46 15.52 -6.76
C VAL A 10 1.33 14.80 -7.50
N ILE A 11 1.50 13.52 -7.83
CA ILE A 11 0.49 12.71 -8.51
C ILE A 11 -0.16 11.74 -7.53
N GLY A 12 -1.45 11.94 -7.26
CA GLY A 12 -2.27 11.15 -6.35
C GLY A 12 -2.56 11.87 -5.03
N GLY A 13 -3.83 12.22 -4.82
CA GLY A 13 -4.31 12.96 -3.65
C GLY A 13 -4.65 12.08 -2.43
N GLY A 14 -4.05 10.90 -2.29
CA GLY A 14 -4.16 10.05 -1.09
C GLY A 14 -3.36 10.59 0.10
N ALA A 15 -3.21 9.78 1.15
CA ALA A 15 -2.51 10.16 2.39
C ALA A 15 -1.07 10.65 2.14
N ALA A 16 -0.28 9.90 1.38
CA ALA A 16 1.10 10.28 1.04
C ALA A 16 1.15 11.59 0.23
N GLY A 17 0.30 11.71 -0.79
CA GLY A 17 0.33 12.88 -1.68
C GLY A 17 -0.11 14.15 -0.99
N MET A 18 -1.17 14.10 -0.18
CA MET A 18 -1.58 15.26 0.62
C MET A 18 -0.48 15.69 1.60
N ALA A 19 0.18 14.73 2.23
CA ALA A 19 1.27 15.00 3.16
C ALA A 19 2.50 15.59 2.45
N ALA A 20 2.87 15.06 1.29
CA ALA A 20 3.97 15.57 0.46
C ALA A 20 3.70 17.00 -0.03
N ALA A 21 2.47 17.26 -0.51
CA ALA A 21 2.09 18.61 -0.98
C ALA A 21 2.15 19.66 0.14
N VAL A 22 1.64 19.32 1.34
CA VAL A 22 1.73 20.18 2.52
C VAL A 22 3.19 20.47 2.88
N GLU A 23 4.06 19.47 2.87
CA GLU A 23 5.47 19.62 3.22
C GLU A 23 6.24 20.47 2.19
N LEU A 24 5.99 20.28 0.92
CA LEU A 24 6.57 21.08 -0.17
C LEU A 24 6.17 22.56 -0.04
N THR A 25 4.89 22.83 0.21
CA THR A 25 4.39 24.20 0.38
C THR A 25 4.96 24.85 1.63
N ASN A 26 5.03 24.13 2.77
CA ASN A 26 5.72 24.59 3.98
C ASN A 26 7.18 24.96 3.71
N SER A 27 7.80 24.27 2.77
CA SER A 27 9.16 24.53 2.33
C SER A 27 9.28 25.66 1.31
N GLY A 28 8.17 26.31 0.93
CA GLY A 28 8.13 27.45 -0.01
C GLY A 28 8.23 27.04 -1.49
N CYS A 29 7.91 25.79 -1.85
CA CYS A 29 7.85 25.33 -3.23
C CYS A 29 6.47 25.60 -3.84
N GLU A 30 6.43 26.11 -5.08
CA GLU A 30 5.21 26.17 -5.87
C GLU A 30 4.77 24.74 -6.23
N THR A 31 3.65 24.30 -5.63
CA THR A 31 3.21 22.90 -5.64
C THR A 31 1.82 22.74 -6.24
N VAL A 32 1.68 21.79 -7.16
CA VAL A 32 0.38 21.33 -7.66
C VAL A 32 0.19 19.87 -7.26
N LEU A 33 -1.00 19.56 -6.73
CA LEU A 33 -1.45 18.20 -6.43
C LEU A 33 -2.48 17.75 -7.47
N ILE A 34 -2.18 16.69 -8.22
CA ILE A 34 -3.12 16.10 -9.19
C ILE A 34 -3.86 14.92 -8.55
N GLU A 35 -5.19 14.89 -8.69
CA GLU A 35 -6.06 13.81 -8.29
C GLU A 35 -7.00 13.41 -9.43
N ARG A 36 -7.17 12.11 -9.67
CA ARG A 36 -8.07 11.59 -10.72
C ARG A 36 -9.54 11.61 -10.32
N GLU A 37 -9.83 11.47 -9.03
CA GLU A 37 -11.19 11.54 -8.48
C GLU A 37 -11.58 13.02 -8.24
N GLY A 38 -12.85 13.27 -7.96
CA GLY A 38 -13.35 14.63 -7.66
C GLY A 38 -12.84 15.21 -6.34
N ASN A 39 -12.37 14.36 -5.42
CA ASN A 39 -11.92 14.77 -4.10
C ASN A 39 -10.63 14.05 -3.69
N THR A 40 -9.75 14.76 -2.99
CA THR A 40 -8.59 14.17 -2.33
C THR A 40 -9.00 13.25 -1.16
N GLY A 41 -8.07 12.41 -0.71
CA GLY A 41 -8.26 11.44 0.37
C GLY A 41 -8.04 10.00 -0.10
N GLY A 42 -8.19 9.72 -1.40
CA GLY A 42 -8.01 8.39 -1.96
C GLY A 42 -8.89 7.35 -1.25
N VAL A 43 -8.33 6.18 -0.97
CA VAL A 43 -9.03 5.08 -0.31
C VAL A 43 -9.53 5.40 1.10
N LEU A 44 -8.93 6.40 1.79
CA LEU A 44 -9.39 6.83 3.12
C LEU A 44 -10.85 7.25 3.13
N ASN A 45 -11.35 7.85 2.03
CA ASN A 45 -12.74 8.31 1.94
C ASN A 45 -13.77 7.20 2.14
N GLN A 46 -13.41 5.96 1.81
CA GLN A 46 -14.31 4.79 1.94
C GLN A 46 -14.03 3.95 3.20
N CYS A 47 -12.94 4.21 3.93
CA CYS A 47 -12.56 3.47 5.13
C CYS A 47 -13.23 4.07 6.38
N ILE A 48 -14.54 3.80 6.57
CA ILE A 48 -15.34 4.40 7.66
C ILE A 48 -15.12 3.76 9.03
N HIS A 49 -14.25 2.74 9.13
CA HIS A 49 -13.87 2.12 10.41
C HIS A 49 -12.75 2.92 11.10
N ASN A 50 -12.57 2.70 12.40
CA ASN A 50 -11.52 3.30 13.23
C ASN A 50 -10.15 2.62 13.00
N GLY A 51 -9.10 3.20 13.59
CA GLY A 51 -7.74 2.65 13.62
C GLY A 51 -6.72 3.48 12.84
N PHE A 52 -7.06 4.68 12.41
CA PHE A 52 -6.17 5.60 11.71
C PHE A 52 -5.69 6.73 12.64
N GLY A 53 -4.47 7.23 12.44
CA GLY A 53 -3.99 8.48 13.05
C GLY A 53 -3.25 8.35 14.37
N LEU A 54 -3.10 7.17 14.93
CA LEU A 54 -2.47 6.96 16.24
C LEU A 54 -1.02 7.44 16.29
N HIS A 55 -0.27 7.32 15.20
CA HIS A 55 1.14 7.74 15.13
C HIS A 55 1.31 9.20 14.71
N VAL A 56 0.49 9.69 13.77
CA VAL A 56 0.61 11.05 13.21
C VAL A 56 -0.17 12.06 14.04
N PHE A 57 -1.43 11.76 14.39
CA PHE A 57 -2.32 12.70 15.10
C PHE A 57 -2.45 12.43 16.59
N LYS A 58 -1.96 11.27 17.09
CA LYS A 58 -2.14 10.81 18.48
C LYS A 58 -3.63 10.70 18.87
N GLU A 59 -4.48 10.45 17.89
CA GLU A 59 -5.91 10.28 18.00
C GLU A 59 -6.33 9.07 17.16
N GLU A 60 -7.37 8.35 17.60
CA GLU A 60 -7.98 7.29 16.82
C GLU A 60 -9.07 7.90 15.93
N LEU A 61 -8.88 7.84 14.63
CA LEU A 61 -9.75 8.45 13.62
C LEU A 61 -10.30 7.39 12.68
N THR A 62 -11.40 7.72 12.01
CA THR A 62 -11.84 7.04 10.79
C THR A 62 -11.03 7.52 9.58
N GLY A 63 -11.07 6.79 8.46
CA GLY A 63 -10.40 7.21 7.23
C GLY A 63 -10.83 8.59 6.72
N PRO A 64 -12.15 8.89 6.63
CA PRO A 64 -12.63 10.22 6.23
C PRO A 64 -12.18 11.36 7.17
N GLU A 65 -12.14 11.14 8.48
CA GLU A 65 -11.64 12.13 9.46
C GLU A 65 -10.14 12.36 9.25
N TYR A 66 -9.36 11.30 9.06
CA TYR A 66 -7.94 11.40 8.73
C TYR A 66 -7.71 12.23 7.46
N ALA A 67 -8.43 11.93 6.40
CA ALA A 67 -8.34 12.67 5.14
C ALA A 67 -8.74 14.14 5.33
N ASP A 68 -9.77 14.44 6.14
CA ASP A 68 -10.21 15.80 6.39
C ASP A 68 -9.15 16.63 7.14
N ARG A 69 -8.37 16.03 8.06
CA ARG A 69 -7.24 16.73 8.72
C ARG A 69 -6.23 17.26 7.69
N TYR A 70 -5.91 16.49 6.65
CA TYR A 70 -5.01 16.93 5.59
C TYR A 70 -5.68 17.85 4.58
N ARG A 71 -6.96 17.65 4.24
CA ARG A 71 -7.73 18.60 3.40
C ARG A 71 -7.80 20.00 4.03
N ARG A 72 -7.94 20.09 5.36
CA ARG A 72 -7.87 21.38 6.07
C ARG A 72 -6.50 22.04 5.93
N LYS A 73 -5.41 21.29 6.06
CA LYS A 73 -4.04 21.83 5.84
C LYS A 73 -3.86 22.34 4.41
N ILE A 74 -4.33 21.59 3.41
CA ILE A 74 -4.28 21.96 2.00
C ILE A 74 -5.03 23.28 1.77
N ARG A 75 -6.26 23.42 2.30
CA ARG A 75 -7.05 24.65 2.18
C ARG A 75 -6.38 25.84 2.87
N ASN A 76 -5.89 25.64 4.09
CA ASN A 76 -5.26 26.71 4.88
C ASN A 76 -3.96 27.23 4.26
N GLN A 77 -3.29 26.42 3.46
CA GLN A 77 -2.05 26.76 2.75
C GLN A 77 -2.29 27.13 1.29
N GLU A 78 -3.57 27.15 0.85
CA GLU A 78 -3.97 27.47 -0.52
C GLU A 78 -3.24 26.65 -1.58
N ILE A 79 -3.00 25.36 -1.28
CA ILE A 79 -2.32 24.44 -2.21
C ILE A 79 -3.21 24.22 -3.42
N ASP A 80 -2.65 24.36 -4.62
CA ASP A 80 -3.38 24.16 -5.87
C ASP A 80 -3.64 22.66 -6.12
N VAL A 81 -4.93 22.30 -6.10
CA VAL A 81 -5.39 20.91 -6.29
C VAL A 81 -6.16 20.81 -7.59
N HIS A 82 -5.62 20.05 -8.53
CA HIS A 82 -6.25 19.73 -9.80
C HIS A 82 -6.94 18.37 -9.73
N SER A 83 -8.20 18.36 -9.32
CA SER A 83 -9.06 17.16 -9.30
C SER A 83 -9.60 16.81 -10.70
N GLU A 84 -10.13 15.59 -10.85
CA GLU A 84 -10.68 15.04 -12.11
C GLU A 84 -9.66 15.09 -13.26
N LYS A 85 -8.38 14.94 -12.90
CA LYS A 85 -7.26 14.93 -13.83
C LYS A 85 -6.58 13.57 -13.88
N PHE A 86 -6.63 12.95 -15.04
CA PHE A 86 -5.96 11.67 -15.27
C PHE A 86 -4.60 11.91 -15.94
N VAL A 87 -3.53 11.34 -15.37
CA VAL A 87 -2.18 11.40 -15.96
C VAL A 87 -2.06 10.36 -17.07
N LEU A 88 -1.75 10.80 -18.27
CA LEU A 88 -1.60 9.96 -19.45
C LEU A 88 -0.16 9.48 -19.63
N LYS A 89 0.82 10.35 -19.35
CA LYS A 89 2.23 10.07 -19.63
C LYS A 89 3.14 10.92 -18.74
N VAL A 90 4.25 10.32 -18.31
CA VAL A 90 5.42 11.00 -17.76
C VAL A 90 6.56 10.87 -18.79
N ASP A 91 7.03 11.99 -19.33
CA ASP A 91 8.18 12.04 -20.21
C ASP A 91 9.41 12.43 -19.37
N HIS A 92 10.22 11.43 -19.05
CA HIS A 92 11.32 11.60 -18.11
C HIS A 92 12.50 12.38 -18.69
N GLU A 93 12.70 12.36 -20.01
CA GLU A 93 13.75 13.10 -20.70
C GLU A 93 13.46 14.60 -20.74
N LYS A 94 12.19 14.94 -21.06
CA LYS A 94 11.72 16.33 -21.13
C LYS A 94 11.29 16.90 -19.79
N ARG A 95 11.15 16.08 -18.77
CA ARG A 95 10.52 16.39 -17.48
C ARG A 95 9.12 16.98 -17.67
N GLU A 96 8.31 16.29 -18.45
CA GLU A 96 6.94 16.70 -18.77
C GLU A 96 5.94 15.65 -18.26
N VAL A 97 4.83 16.11 -17.69
CA VAL A 97 3.71 15.26 -17.28
C VAL A 97 2.47 15.72 -18.03
N ILE A 98 1.92 14.83 -18.85
CA ILE A 98 0.74 15.09 -19.67
C ILE A 98 -0.49 14.51 -18.98
N THR A 99 -1.50 15.35 -18.79
CA THR A 99 -2.77 14.98 -18.16
C THR A 99 -3.94 15.32 -19.07
N VAL A 100 -5.07 14.66 -18.83
CA VAL A 100 -6.37 14.97 -19.42
C VAL A 100 -7.37 15.24 -18.28
N GLY A 101 -8.20 16.24 -18.47
CA GLY A 101 -9.33 16.60 -17.60
C GLY A 101 -10.48 17.14 -18.44
N THR A 102 -11.52 17.66 -17.80
CA THR A 102 -12.70 18.23 -18.49
C THR A 102 -12.36 19.38 -19.41
N GLU A 103 -11.29 20.12 -19.10
CA GLU A 103 -10.77 21.24 -19.91
C GLU A 103 -9.78 20.80 -21.02
N GLY A 104 -9.58 19.50 -21.18
CA GLY A 104 -8.67 18.92 -22.18
C GLY A 104 -7.26 18.63 -21.66
N LEU A 105 -6.28 18.67 -22.57
CA LEU A 105 -4.89 18.30 -22.27
C LEU A 105 -4.12 19.43 -21.59
N THR A 106 -3.40 19.08 -20.53
CA THR A 106 -2.47 19.97 -19.82
C THR A 106 -1.08 19.31 -19.73
N CYS A 107 -0.03 20.09 -19.98
CA CYS A 107 1.37 19.67 -19.81
C CYS A 107 1.97 20.41 -18.60
N TYR A 108 2.40 19.66 -17.60
CA TYR A 108 3.12 20.18 -16.44
C TYR A 108 4.62 19.98 -16.64
N LYS A 109 5.42 20.99 -16.28
CA LYS A 109 6.89 20.97 -16.34
C LYS A 109 7.49 21.23 -14.96
N PRO A 110 7.47 20.22 -14.09
CA PRO A 110 7.97 20.36 -12.71
C PRO A 110 9.50 20.21 -12.65
N LYS A 111 10.12 20.84 -11.63
CA LYS A 111 11.51 20.57 -11.25
C LYS A 111 11.62 19.23 -10.51
N ALA A 112 10.61 18.88 -9.70
CA ALA A 112 10.49 17.60 -9.00
C ALA A 112 9.12 16.97 -9.22
N LEU A 113 9.07 15.63 -9.34
CA LEU A 113 7.86 14.82 -9.43
C LEU A 113 7.79 13.89 -8.22
N ILE A 114 6.66 13.89 -7.51
CA ILE A 114 6.39 12.93 -6.45
C ILE A 114 5.25 12.02 -6.86
N MET A 115 5.54 10.72 -6.93
CA MET A 115 4.58 9.67 -7.27
C MET A 115 3.96 9.10 -6.01
N THR A 116 2.66 9.28 -5.83
CA THR A 116 1.88 8.79 -4.70
C THR A 116 0.58 8.12 -5.17
N THR A 117 0.71 7.38 -6.26
CA THR A 117 -0.39 6.72 -6.97
C THR A 117 -1.00 5.55 -6.21
N GLY A 118 -0.36 5.14 -5.11
CA GLY A 118 -0.83 4.07 -4.25
C GLY A 118 -0.78 2.68 -4.89
N ALA A 119 -1.75 1.85 -4.55
CA ALA A 119 -1.87 0.50 -5.06
C ALA A 119 -3.31 0.22 -5.50
N ARG A 120 -3.47 -0.72 -6.42
CA ARG A 120 -4.77 -1.26 -6.83
C ARG A 120 -4.92 -2.69 -6.37
N GLU A 121 -6.15 -3.12 -6.17
CA GLU A 121 -6.44 -4.49 -5.82
C GLU A 121 -6.16 -5.44 -7.00
N ARG A 122 -5.74 -6.65 -6.65
CA ARG A 122 -5.53 -7.71 -7.63
C ARG A 122 -6.89 -8.14 -8.21
N PRO A 123 -7.12 -8.02 -9.54
CA PRO A 123 -8.40 -8.38 -10.14
C PRO A 123 -8.57 -9.89 -10.25
N PHE A 124 -9.81 -10.35 -10.44
CA PHE A 124 -10.14 -11.77 -10.59
C PHE A 124 -9.36 -12.48 -11.70
N SER A 125 -9.09 -11.79 -12.81
CA SER A 125 -8.31 -12.32 -13.93
C SER A 125 -6.89 -12.76 -13.56
N ASN A 126 -6.32 -12.22 -12.50
CA ASN A 126 -4.97 -12.58 -12.04
C ASN A 126 -4.94 -13.88 -11.20
N LEU A 127 -6.10 -14.39 -10.75
CA LEU A 127 -6.18 -15.57 -9.89
C LEU A 127 -6.15 -16.89 -10.67
N ARG A 128 -6.35 -16.83 -11.99
CA ARG A 128 -6.39 -18.03 -12.86
C ARG A 128 -7.42 -19.08 -12.40
N ILE A 129 -8.50 -18.64 -11.74
CA ILE A 129 -9.61 -19.51 -11.36
C ILE A 129 -10.41 -19.83 -12.62
N PRO A 130 -10.63 -21.12 -12.95
CA PRO A 130 -11.49 -21.54 -14.05
C PRO A 130 -12.95 -21.14 -13.85
N GLY A 131 -13.79 -21.46 -14.84
CA GLY A 131 -15.23 -21.26 -14.80
C GLY A 131 -15.72 -19.98 -15.47
N ALA A 132 -16.92 -19.56 -15.12
CA ALA A 132 -17.61 -18.43 -15.73
C ALA A 132 -17.04 -17.07 -15.29
N ARG A 133 -17.51 -16.02 -15.96
CA ARG A 133 -17.19 -14.61 -15.62
C ARG A 133 -18.48 -13.80 -15.47
N PRO A 134 -19.39 -14.21 -14.56
CA PRO A 134 -20.65 -13.51 -14.35
C PRO A 134 -20.45 -12.20 -13.59
N ALA A 135 -21.49 -11.36 -13.53
CA ALA A 135 -21.57 -10.29 -12.54
C ALA A 135 -21.58 -10.87 -11.11
N GLY A 136 -21.25 -10.07 -10.09
CA GLY A 136 -21.23 -10.52 -8.69
C GLY A 136 -19.84 -10.82 -8.14
N ILE A 137 -18.78 -10.68 -8.94
CA ILE A 137 -17.40 -10.83 -8.48
C ILE A 137 -16.76 -9.45 -8.38
N TYR A 138 -16.40 -9.04 -7.17
CA TYR A 138 -15.86 -7.71 -6.87
C TYR A 138 -14.62 -7.80 -6.01
N THR A 139 -13.70 -6.87 -6.17
CA THR A 139 -12.63 -6.68 -5.17
C THR A 139 -13.22 -6.04 -3.91
N ALA A 140 -12.57 -6.26 -2.77
CA ALA A 140 -13.04 -5.79 -1.47
C ALA A 140 -13.19 -4.26 -1.43
N GLY A 141 -12.24 -3.51 -2.02
CA GLY A 141 -12.32 -2.06 -2.09
C GLY A 141 -13.41 -1.53 -3.02
N VAL A 142 -13.73 -2.25 -4.11
CA VAL A 142 -14.88 -1.91 -4.96
C VAL A 142 -16.20 -2.13 -4.20
N ALA A 143 -16.34 -3.27 -3.51
CA ALA A 143 -17.50 -3.52 -2.67
C ALA A 143 -17.61 -2.48 -1.54
N GLN A 144 -16.49 -2.09 -0.93
CA GLN A 144 -16.43 -1.03 0.08
C GLN A 144 -16.89 0.33 -0.48
N LYS A 145 -16.48 0.68 -1.70
CA LYS A 145 -16.93 1.90 -2.39
C LYS A 145 -18.44 1.87 -2.64
N PHE A 146 -18.98 0.73 -3.10
CA PHE A 146 -20.41 0.57 -3.30
C PHE A 146 -21.21 0.81 -2.02
N VAL A 147 -20.82 0.13 -0.94
CA VAL A 147 -21.56 0.21 0.32
C VAL A 147 -21.35 1.57 1.01
N ASN A 148 -20.11 2.01 1.17
CA ASN A 148 -19.79 3.15 2.02
C ASN A 148 -19.93 4.52 1.35
N LEU A 149 -19.83 4.60 0.01
CA LEU A 149 -19.90 5.87 -0.71
C LEU A 149 -21.11 5.97 -1.64
N GLN A 150 -21.65 4.87 -2.11
CA GLN A 150 -22.72 4.85 -3.12
C GLN A 150 -24.03 4.28 -2.61
N ASN A 151 -24.06 3.72 -1.38
CA ASN A 151 -25.24 3.10 -0.76
C ASN A 151 -25.85 1.95 -1.58
N TYR A 152 -24.99 1.16 -2.25
CA TYR A 152 -25.39 -0.05 -2.99
C TYR A 152 -24.88 -1.30 -2.29
N LEU A 153 -25.75 -2.30 -2.16
CA LEU A 153 -25.33 -3.65 -1.77
C LEU A 153 -24.90 -4.44 -3.02
N PRO A 154 -23.72 -5.08 -2.98
CA PRO A 154 -23.22 -5.87 -4.12
C PRO A 154 -24.03 -7.14 -4.39
N GLY A 155 -24.85 -7.60 -3.46
CA GLY A 155 -25.72 -8.77 -3.58
C GLY A 155 -26.48 -9.08 -2.31
N LYS A 156 -26.81 -10.37 -2.10
CA LYS A 156 -27.54 -10.87 -0.92
C LYS A 156 -26.74 -11.87 -0.10
N LYS A 157 -26.04 -12.82 -0.78
CA LYS A 157 -25.22 -13.87 -0.18
C LYS A 157 -23.79 -13.73 -0.66
N ALA A 158 -22.88 -13.36 0.26
CA ALA A 158 -21.49 -13.12 -0.07
C ALA A 158 -20.57 -14.22 0.47
N PHE A 159 -19.54 -14.53 -0.30
CA PHE A 159 -18.37 -15.27 0.17
C PHE A 159 -17.12 -14.42 -0.05
N VAL A 160 -16.16 -14.44 0.90
CA VAL A 160 -14.94 -13.65 0.82
C VAL A 160 -13.75 -14.56 0.53
N LEU A 161 -12.94 -14.23 -0.47
CA LEU A 161 -11.69 -14.90 -0.78
C LEU A 161 -10.50 -14.01 -0.38
N GLY A 162 -9.73 -14.51 0.58
CA GLY A 162 -8.61 -13.81 1.20
C GLY A 162 -8.96 -13.18 2.56
N SER A 163 -8.14 -13.46 3.56
CA SER A 163 -8.30 -13.03 4.95
C SER A 163 -7.44 -11.80 5.32
N GLY A 164 -7.04 -11.00 4.33
CA GLY A 164 -6.42 -9.71 4.60
C GLY A 164 -7.40 -8.74 5.29
N ASP A 165 -6.90 -7.71 5.96
CA ASP A 165 -7.71 -6.80 6.79
C ASP A 165 -8.93 -6.24 6.07
N ILE A 166 -8.78 -5.86 4.80
CA ILE A 166 -9.91 -5.31 4.03
C ILE A 166 -11.01 -6.35 3.79
N GLY A 167 -10.63 -7.63 3.61
CA GLY A 167 -11.58 -8.74 3.46
C GLY A 167 -12.35 -9.00 4.76
N LEU A 168 -11.66 -9.01 5.90
CA LEU A 168 -12.26 -9.17 7.22
C LEU A 168 -13.22 -8.00 7.54
N ILE A 169 -12.76 -6.77 7.32
CA ILE A 169 -13.58 -5.56 7.53
C ILE A 169 -14.82 -5.59 6.63
N MET A 170 -14.69 -6.03 5.38
CA MET A 170 -15.82 -6.13 4.46
C MET A 170 -16.78 -7.25 4.83
N ALA A 171 -16.30 -8.40 5.33
CA ALA A 171 -17.17 -9.45 5.84
C ALA A 171 -18.10 -8.90 6.93
N ARG A 172 -17.55 -8.24 7.94
CA ARG A 172 -18.31 -7.53 8.97
C ARG A 172 -19.24 -6.47 8.39
N ARG A 173 -18.72 -5.62 7.49
CA ARG A 173 -19.49 -4.50 6.94
C ARG A 173 -20.72 -4.98 6.16
N LEU A 174 -20.58 -5.99 5.31
CA LEU A 174 -21.67 -6.56 4.54
C LEU A 174 -22.74 -7.19 5.45
N THR A 175 -22.32 -7.87 6.52
CA THR A 175 -23.22 -8.43 7.54
C THR A 175 -24.02 -7.33 8.22
N LEU A 176 -23.39 -6.22 8.62
CA LEU A 176 -24.06 -5.07 9.23
C LEU A 176 -25.07 -4.40 8.30
N GLU A 177 -24.87 -4.48 6.99
CA GLU A 177 -25.80 -3.97 5.98
C GLU A 177 -26.88 -4.99 5.58
N GLY A 178 -26.93 -6.15 6.25
CA GLY A 178 -27.98 -7.16 6.07
C GLY A 178 -27.71 -8.20 4.99
N MET A 179 -26.47 -8.32 4.47
CA MET A 179 -26.08 -9.43 3.62
C MET A 179 -25.76 -10.67 4.46
N GLU A 180 -26.07 -11.85 3.94
CA GLU A 180 -25.59 -13.12 4.50
C GLU A 180 -24.15 -13.37 4.05
N VAL A 181 -23.18 -13.30 4.98
CA VAL A 181 -21.77 -13.61 4.70
C VAL A 181 -21.50 -15.07 5.09
N LEU A 182 -21.32 -15.93 4.09
CA LEU A 182 -21.24 -17.39 4.26
C LEU A 182 -19.89 -17.87 4.80
N GLY A 183 -18.85 -17.04 4.68
CA GLY A 183 -17.53 -17.36 5.17
C GLY A 183 -16.42 -16.60 4.45
N VAL A 184 -15.21 -16.80 5.00
CA VAL A 184 -13.95 -16.30 4.45
C VAL A 184 -13.03 -17.48 4.18
N ALA A 185 -12.45 -17.58 2.97
CA ALA A 185 -11.43 -18.57 2.66
C ALA A 185 -10.04 -17.92 2.57
N GLU A 186 -9.04 -18.61 3.12
CA GLU A 186 -7.64 -18.22 3.07
C GLU A 186 -6.78 -19.38 2.59
N LEU A 187 -5.99 -19.15 1.55
CA LEU A 187 -5.11 -20.16 1.00
C LEU A 187 -3.99 -20.59 1.96
N MET A 188 -3.51 -19.64 2.76
CA MET A 188 -2.46 -19.91 3.74
C MET A 188 -3.03 -20.62 4.98
N PRO A 189 -2.19 -21.36 5.75
CA PRO A 189 -2.61 -21.99 7.00
C PRO A 189 -2.77 -21.00 8.17
N PHE A 190 -2.72 -19.71 7.89
CA PHE A 190 -2.92 -18.62 8.84
C PHE A 190 -3.58 -17.41 8.15
N SER A 191 -4.29 -16.60 8.93
CA SER A 191 -4.92 -15.38 8.41
C SER A 191 -3.87 -14.32 8.05
N GLY A 192 -4.11 -13.61 6.94
CA GLY A 192 -3.32 -12.46 6.50
C GLY A 192 -3.69 -11.14 7.18
N GLY A 193 -4.74 -11.10 7.99
CA GLY A 193 -5.20 -9.90 8.71
C GLY A 193 -4.74 -9.84 10.16
N LEU A 194 -4.90 -8.68 10.77
CA LEU A 194 -4.60 -8.43 12.18
C LEU A 194 -5.52 -9.27 13.10
N ALA A 195 -4.96 -9.78 14.20
CA ALA A 195 -5.71 -10.60 15.15
C ALA A 195 -6.99 -9.91 15.69
N ARG A 196 -6.93 -8.60 15.94
CA ARG A 196 -8.09 -7.81 16.34
C ARG A 196 -9.21 -7.82 15.28
N ASN A 197 -8.85 -7.81 14.00
CA ASN A 197 -9.84 -7.82 12.91
C ASN A 197 -10.45 -9.22 12.74
N ILE A 198 -9.72 -10.30 13.03
CA ILE A 198 -10.30 -11.65 13.09
C ILE A 198 -11.40 -11.67 14.14
N SER A 199 -11.08 -11.28 15.38
CA SER A 199 -12.05 -11.27 16.48
C SER A 199 -13.25 -10.36 16.18
N GLN A 200 -13.02 -9.08 15.88
CA GLN A 200 -14.07 -8.09 15.73
C GLN A 200 -14.87 -8.20 14.43
N CYS A 201 -14.35 -8.86 13.41
CA CYS A 201 -15.01 -8.94 12.10
C CYS A 201 -15.56 -10.33 11.78
N LEU A 202 -15.02 -11.39 12.37
CA LEU A 202 -15.49 -12.75 12.12
C LEU A 202 -16.09 -13.37 13.37
N ASP A 203 -15.33 -13.46 14.47
CA ASP A 203 -15.77 -14.16 15.69
C ASP A 203 -17.02 -13.51 16.30
N ASP A 204 -17.08 -12.18 16.39
CA ASP A 204 -18.24 -11.42 16.91
C ASP A 204 -19.51 -11.57 16.04
N TYR A 205 -19.39 -12.09 14.82
CA TYR A 205 -20.50 -12.26 13.85
C TYR A 205 -20.71 -13.71 13.43
N ASP A 206 -20.04 -14.67 14.08
CA ASP A 206 -20.11 -16.11 13.73
C ASP A 206 -19.78 -16.40 12.26
N ILE A 207 -18.92 -15.60 11.61
CA ILE A 207 -18.51 -15.79 10.22
C ILE A 207 -17.35 -16.80 10.17
N PRO A 208 -17.51 -17.97 9.51
CA PRO A 208 -16.48 -18.99 9.49
C PRO A 208 -15.25 -18.60 8.67
N LEU A 209 -14.05 -18.84 9.23
CA LEU A 209 -12.77 -18.70 8.56
C LEU A 209 -12.24 -20.09 8.14
N HIS A 210 -12.08 -20.30 6.83
CA HIS A 210 -11.57 -21.52 6.24
C HIS A 210 -10.11 -21.33 5.82
N LEU A 211 -9.18 -21.75 6.67
CA LEU A 211 -7.74 -21.73 6.35
C LEU A 211 -7.37 -22.87 5.39
N SER A 212 -6.22 -22.74 4.74
CA SER A 212 -5.75 -23.69 3.71
C SER A 212 -6.84 -24.03 2.71
N THR A 213 -7.64 -23.05 2.32
CA THR A 213 -8.81 -23.23 1.45
C THR A 213 -8.86 -22.11 0.40
N SER A 214 -9.21 -22.46 -0.83
CA SER A 214 -9.41 -21.46 -1.89
C SER A 214 -10.55 -21.81 -2.83
N VAL A 215 -10.98 -20.82 -3.62
CA VAL A 215 -11.93 -21.00 -4.71
C VAL A 215 -11.22 -21.58 -5.93
N VAL A 216 -11.78 -22.63 -6.51
CA VAL A 216 -11.20 -23.32 -7.68
C VAL A 216 -12.12 -23.34 -8.89
N ASP A 217 -13.39 -22.99 -8.74
CA ASP A 217 -14.33 -22.86 -9.84
C ASP A 217 -15.42 -21.82 -9.51
N VAL A 218 -16.00 -21.23 -10.57
CA VAL A 218 -17.04 -20.21 -10.49
C VAL A 218 -18.14 -20.58 -11.48
N LYS A 219 -19.38 -20.66 -11.01
CA LYS A 219 -20.56 -20.96 -11.80
C LYS A 219 -21.55 -19.78 -11.80
N GLY A 220 -22.22 -19.62 -12.92
CA GLY A 220 -23.26 -18.60 -13.13
C GLY A 220 -23.24 -18.11 -14.56
N LYS A 221 -24.37 -17.61 -15.02
CA LYS A 221 -24.55 -17.10 -16.38
C LYS A 221 -24.52 -15.56 -16.41
N GLU A 222 -25.56 -14.93 -15.96
CA GLU A 222 -25.63 -13.44 -15.86
C GLU A 222 -25.03 -12.95 -14.55
N ARG A 223 -25.27 -13.69 -13.49
CA ARG A 223 -24.76 -13.42 -12.14
C ARG A 223 -24.17 -14.69 -11.55
N LEU A 224 -23.30 -14.52 -10.55
CA LEU A 224 -22.74 -15.61 -9.74
C LEU A 224 -23.88 -16.41 -9.10
N GLU A 225 -23.82 -17.73 -9.22
CA GLU A 225 -24.78 -18.68 -8.64
C GLU A 225 -24.12 -19.54 -7.57
N SER A 226 -22.88 -19.97 -7.82
CA SER A 226 -22.09 -20.72 -6.85
C SER A 226 -20.60 -20.63 -7.11
N ILE A 227 -19.80 -20.98 -6.09
CA ILE A 227 -18.36 -21.18 -6.15
C ILE A 227 -18.03 -22.58 -5.67
N THR A 228 -16.91 -23.14 -6.13
CA THR A 228 -16.36 -24.40 -5.61
C THR A 228 -15.11 -24.09 -4.79
N LEU A 229 -15.13 -24.49 -3.51
CA LEU A 229 -13.98 -24.44 -2.62
C LEU A 229 -13.24 -25.78 -2.62
N ILE A 230 -11.91 -25.74 -2.40
CA ILE A 230 -11.10 -26.94 -2.17
C ILE A 230 -10.09 -26.65 -1.08
N ASN A 231 -9.70 -27.67 -0.31
CA ASN A 231 -8.63 -27.56 0.68
C ASN A 231 -7.26 -27.77 0.04
N PHE A 232 -6.24 -27.14 0.63
CA PHE A 232 -4.85 -27.21 0.22
C PHE A 232 -3.98 -27.77 1.33
N THR A 233 -2.89 -28.46 0.97
CA THR A 233 -1.87 -28.86 1.94
C THR A 233 -1.15 -27.62 2.47
N PRO A 234 -1.00 -27.43 3.80
CA PRO A 234 -0.43 -26.20 4.38
C PRO A 234 1.00 -25.90 3.93
N ASP A 235 1.82 -26.95 3.73
CA ASP A 235 3.25 -26.77 3.44
C ASP A 235 3.56 -26.60 1.95
N THR A 236 2.85 -27.33 1.08
CA THR A 236 3.15 -27.37 -0.37
C THR A 236 2.15 -26.59 -1.20
N LEU A 237 1.06 -26.12 -0.60
CA LEU A 237 -0.06 -25.43 -1.28
C LEU A 237 -0.58 -26.22 -2.49
N GLN A 238 -0.64 -27.56 -2.37
CA GLN A 238 -1.23 -28.41 -3.38
C GLN A 238 -2.71 -28.68 -3.05
N PRO A 239 -3.61 -28.65 -4.04
CA PRO A 239 -5.02 -28.95 -3.81
C PRO A 239 -5.18 -30.41 -3.36
N ILE A 240 -6.09 -30.66 -2.43
CA ILE A 240 -6.41 -31.99 -1.90
C ILE A 240 -7.67 -32.49 -2.62
N PRO A 241 -7.56 -33.42 -3.59
CA PRO A 241 -8.70 -33.94 -4.31
C PRO A 241 -9.71 -34.64 -3.39
N GLY A 242 -11.00 -34.48 -3.68
CA GLY A 242 -12.08 -35.06 -2.88
C GLY A 242 -12.52 -34.19 -1.71
N THR A 243 -11.95 -32.98 -1.58
CA THR A 243 -12.37 -31.98 -0.56
C THR A 243 -13.19 -30.83 -1.17
N GLU A 244 -13.58 -30.98 -2.44
CA GLU A 244 -14.38 -30.00 -3.15
C GLU A 244 -15.77 -29.88 -2.49
N ARG A 245 -16.18 -28.61 -2.29
CA ARG A 245 -17.52 -28.29 -1.81
C ARG A 245 -18.07 -27.09 -2.55
N GLU A 246 -19.31 -27.20 -2.97
CA GLU A 246 -20.03 -26.11 -3.61
C GLU A 246 -20.68 -25.21 -2.56
N VAL A 247 -20.61 -23.89 -2.78
CA VAL A 247 -21.22 -22.87 -1.93
C VAL A 247 -22.08 -21.98 -2.83
N GLU A 248 -23.39 -22.00 -2.61
CA GLU A 248 -24.35 -21.15 -3.31
C GLU A 248 -24.23 -19.70 -2.79
N CYS A 249 -23.81 -18.79 -3.65
CA CYS A 249 -23.71 -17.36 -3.36
C CYS A 249 -23.87 -16.53 -4.63
N ASP A 250 -24.36 -15.30 -4.48
CA ASP A 250 -24.53 -14.36 -5.58
C ASP A 250 -23.43 -13.29 -5.65
N THR A 251 -22.52 -13.33 -4.68
CA THR A 251 -21.43 -12.35 -4.55
C THR A 251 -20.14 -13.00 -4.05
N LEU A 252 -19.05 -12.81 -4.80
CA LEU A 252 -17.68 -13.18 -4.38
C LEU A 252 -16.85 -11.92 -4.19
N ILE A 253 -16.35 -11.72 -2.98
CA ILE A 253 -15.49 -10.60 -2.62
C ILE A 253 -14.02 -11.05 -2.61
N LEU A 254 -13.17 -10.33 -3.31
CA LEU A 254 -11.76 -10.66 -3.46
C LEU A 254 -10.89 -9.74 -2.59
N SER A 255 -10.21 -10.32 -1.61
CA SER A 255 -9.20 -9.64 -0.78
C SER A 255 -7.85 -10.35 -0.90
N VAL A 256 -7.34 -10.46 -2.14
CA VAL A 256 -6.23 -11.32 -2.53
C VAL A 256 -4.93 -10.54 -2.79
N GLY A 257 -4.77 -9.43 -2.11
CA GLY A 257 -3.59 -8.59 -2.15
C GLY A 257 -3.68 -7.41 -3.11
N LEU A 258 -2.71 -6.52 -2.96
CA LEU A 258 -2.59 -5.26 -3.68
C LEU A 258 -1.41 -5.29 -4.65
N LEU A 259 -1.50 -4.49 -5.70
CA LEU A 259 -0.45 -4.27 -6.70
C LEU A 259 -0.11 -2.77 -6.72
N PRO A 260 1.14 -2.38 -6.43
CA PRO A 260 1.58 -0.98 -6.57
C PRO A 260 1.28 -0.43 -7.96
N GLN A 261 0.78 0.81 -8.04
CA GLN A 261 0.45 1.47 -9.31
C GLN A 261 1.64 2.27 -9.82
N ASN A 262 2.48 1.67 -10.66
CA ASN A 262 3.74 2.23 -11.15
C ASN A 262 3.80 2.34 -12.67
N GLU A 263 2.72 2.06 -13.39
CA GLU A 263 2.66 1.98 -14.85
C GLU A 263 3.16 3.26 -15.55
N LEU A 264 3.03 4.42 -14.90
CA LEU A 264 3.48 5.70 -15.43
C LEU A 264 5.01 5.88 -15.45
N ILE A 265 5.73 5.15 -14.59
CA ILE A 265 7.17 5.37 -14.36
C ILE A 265 8.00 4.08 -14.42
N GLU A 266 7.40 2.89 -14.39
CA GLU A 266 8.12 1.60 -14.33
C GLU A 266 9.10 1.36 -15.49
N SER A 267 8.92 2.06 -16.61
CA SER A 267 9.80 1.95 -17.79
C SER A 267 11.16 2.63 -17.61
N PHE A 268 11.30 3.53 -16.64
CA PHE A 268 12.53 4.32 -16.43
C PHE A 268 13.01 4.42 -14.99
N VAL A 269 12.26 3.85 -14.02
CA VAL A 269 12.71 3.71 -12.63
C VAL A 269 12.90 2.24 -12.27
N GLU A 270 13.72 1.99 -11.27
CA GLU A 270 13.96 0.64 -10.74
C GLU A 270 12.72 0.16 -9.95
N ILE A 271 12.26 -1.05 -10.26
CA ILE A 271 11.12 -1.70 -9.62
C ILE A 271 11.60 -2.92 -8.84
N ASP A 272 11.17 -3.06 -7.61
CA ASP A 272 11.46 -4.22 -6.77
C ASP A 272 10.79 -5.49 -7.33
N SER A 273 11.58 -6.52 -7.52
CA SER A 273 11.10 -7.81 -8.07
C SER A 273 10.16 -8.57 -7.13
N ILE A 274 10.19 -8.29 -5.83
CA ILE A 274 9.40 -9.00 -4.82
C ILE A 274 8.04 -8.34 -4.59
N ASN A 275 8.03 -7.06 -4.17
CA ASN A 275 6.79 -6.37 -3.86
C ASN A 275 6.20 -5.59 -5.04
N ARG A 276 6.94 -5.50 -6.16
CA ARG A 276 6.57 -4.77 -7.38
C ARG A 276 6.44 -3.25 -7.18
N GLY A 277 6.89 -2.73 -6.06
CA GLY A 277 6.94 -1.31 -5.76
C GLY A 277 8.15 -0.60 -6.37
N VAL A 278 8.12 0.72 -6.37
CA VAL A 278 9.26 1.54 -6.80
C VAL A 278 10.40 1.40 -5.79
N VAL A 279 11.61 1.15 -6.28
CA VAL A 279 12.82 1.16 -5.44
C VAL A 279 13.18 2.60 -5.09
N VAL A 280 13.20 2.90 -3.80
CA VAL A 280 13.59 4.22 -3.28
C VAL A 280 14.77 4.10 -2.33
N ASP A 281 15.47 5.22 -2.17
CA ASP A 281 16.44 5.40 -1.09
C ASP A 281 15.78 5.99 0.17
N SER A 282 16.57 6.23 1.20
CA SER A 282 16.10 6.81 2.47
C SER A 282 15.55 8.24 2.36
N HIS A 283 15.79 8.92 1.24
CA HIS A 283 15.18 10.22 0.90
C HIS A 283 13.88 10.07 0.07
N GLN A 284 13.38 8.85 -0.13
CA GLN A 284 12.26 8.54 -1.02
C GLN A 284 12.55 8.88 -2.50
N GLN A 285 13.83 9.08 -2.87
CA GLN A 285 14.25 9.32 -4.24
C GLN A 285 14.36 7.99 -5.00
N THR A 286 13.86 7.95 -6.21
CA THR A 286 13.94 6.77 -7.08
C THR A 286 15.32 6.67 -7.75
N SER A 287 15.50 5.70 -8.63
CA SER A 287 16.69 5.64 -9.50
C SER A 287 16.79 6.82 -10.49
N HIS A 288 15.70 7.56 -10.68
CA HIS A 288 15.68 8.75 -11.54
C HIS A 288 15.71 10.04 -10.70
N PRO A 289 16.71 10.91 -10.88
CA PRO A 289 17.06 11.96 -9.91
C PRO A 289 15.96 12.96 -9.53
N TRP A 290 15.06 13.34 -10.44
CA TRP A 290 14.00 14.30 -10.17
C TRP A 290 12.66 13.66 -9.78
N VAL A 291 12.63 12.31 -9.66
CA VAL A 291 11.41 11.54 -9.34
C VAL A 291 11.54 10.92 -7.95
N PHE A 292 10.57 11.21 -7.11
CA PHE A 292 10.38 10.65 -5.78
C PHE A 292 9.12 9.78 -5.75
N ALA A 293 9.06 8.83 -4.83
CA ALA A 293 7.88 7.99 -4.67
C ALA A 293 7.61 7.72 -3.19
N ALA A 294 6.34 7.68 -2.79
CA ALA A 294 5.96 7.45 -1.40
C ALA A 294 4.60 6.75 -1.27
N GLY A 295 4.46 5.94 -0.23
CA GLY A 295 3.24 5.22 0.09
C GLY A 295 3.10 3.89 -0.66
N ASN A 296 1.86 3.46 -0.92
CA ASN A 296 1.60 2.10 -1.41
C ASN A 296 2.10 1.80 -2.82
N ASN A 297 2.57 2.76 -3.56
CA ASN A 297 3.29 2.52 -4.81
C ASN A 297 4.78 2.15 -4.59
N VAL A 298 5.31 2.35 -3.38
CA VAL A 298 6.65 1.89 -2.94
C VAL A 298 6.54 0.54 -2.23
N ALA A 299 5.71 0.48 -1.20
CA ALA A 299 5.39 -0.75 -0.47
C ALA A 299 3.96 -0.67 0.06
N VAL A 300 3.27 -1.81 0.14
CA VAL A 300 1.94 -1.86 0.74
C VAL A 300 2.09 -1.83 2.25
N TYR A 301 1.71 -0.72 2.88
CA TYR A 301 1.81 -0.52 4.32
C TYR A 301 0.54 -0.98 5.05
N ASP A 302 0.72 -1.42 6.29
CA ASP A 302 -0.38 -1.81 7.17
C ASP A 302 -1.05 -0.59 7.83
N LEU A 303 -0.30 0.49 8.03
CA LEU A 303 -0.76 1.72 8.69
C LEU A 303 -0.64 2.93 7.75
N VAL A 304 -1.73 3.69 7.65
CA VAL A 304 -1.74 4.95 6.87
C VAL A 304 -0.77 5.99 7.43
N ASP A 305 -0.49 5.93 8.72
CA ASP A 305 0.48 6.81 9.37
C ASP A 305 1.88 6.67 8.76
N PHE A 306 2.31 5.44 8.43
CA PHE A 306 3.58 5.21 7.74
C PHE A 306 3.57 5.77 6.32
N VAL A 307 2.47 5.57 5.59
CA VAL A 307 2.24 6.15 4.25
C VAL A 307 2.40 7.68 4.30
N THR A 308 1.82 8.32 5.31
CA THR A 308 1.89 9.76 5.53
C THR A 308 3.31 10.23 5.84
N LEU A 309 4.03 9.52 6.72
CA LEU A 309 5.41 9.85 7.08
C LEU A 309 6.35 9.77 5.88
N GLU A 310 6.15 8.79 5.00
CA GLU A 310 6.89 8.71 3.74
C GLU A 310 6.56 9.86 2.79
N GLY A 311 5.29 10.27 2.70
CA GLY A 311 4.91 11.44 1.94
C GLY A 311 5.61 12.72 2.44
N ILE A 312 5.68 12.91 3.75
CA ILE A 312 6.45 14.01 4.37
C ILE A 312 7.92 13.93 4.00
N GLN A 313 8.53 12.74 4.10
CA GLN A 313 9.94 12.54 3.77
C GLN A 313 10.23 12.84 2.29
N ALA A 314 9.37 12.38 1.39
CA ALA A 314 9.48 12.67 -0.04
C ALA A 314 9.37 14.18 -0.33
N GLY A 315 8.42 14.86 0.33
CA GLY A 315 8.24 16.31 0.20
C GLY A 315 9.47 17.09 0.66
N LYS A 316 10.04 16.74 1.82
CA LYS A 316 11.29 17.33 2.33
C LYS A 316 12.45 17.15 1.36
N ALA A 317 12.68 15.91 0.94
CA ALA A 317 13.80 15.60 0.06
C ALA A 317 13.67 16.29 -1.32
N ALA A 318 12.45 16.31 -1.87
CA ALA A 318 12.18 17.02 -3.13
C ALA A 318 12.41 18.53 -2.98
N SER A 319 11.98 19.14 -1.87
CA SER A 319 12.20 20.57 -1.62
C SER A 319 13.68 20.92 -1.49
N GLU A 320 14.48 20.09 -0.82
CA GLU A 320 15.92 20.25 -0.71
C GLU A 320 16.60 20.15 -2.09
N MET A 321 16.18 19.19 -2.92
CA MET A 321 16.67 19.04 -4.28
C MET A 321 16.31 20.26 -5.15
N ILE A 322 15.09 20.82 -5.02
CA ILE A 322 14.67 22.00 -5.76
C ILE A 322 15.50 23.21 -5.39
N LYS A 323 15.80 23.42 -4.11
CA LYS A 323 16.53 24.60 -3.59
C LYS A 323 18.04 24.53 -3.81
N HIS A 324 18.62 23.36 -3.63
CA HIS A 324 20.09 23.19 -3.54
C HIS A 324 20.68 22.35 -4.68
N GLY A 325 19.83 21.83 -5.57
CA GLY A 325 20.25 20.91 -6.63
C GLY A 325 20.48 19.49 -6.12
N PHE A 326 20.95 18.62 -7.00
CA PHE A 326 21.27 17.24 -6.66
C PHE A 326 22.50 17.18 -5.77
N LYS A 327 22.38 16.48 -4.64
CA LYS A 327 23.53 16.02 -3.87
C LYS A 327 23.82 14.58 -4.29
N ASP A 328 25.03 14.36 -4.78
CA ASP A 328 25.52 13.01 -5.07
C ASP A 328 25.98 12.38 -3.73
N SER A 329 25.00 11.87 -2.97
CA SER A 329 25.29 11.15 -1.72
C SER A 329 25.61 9.70 -2.01
N LYS A 330 26.61 9.15 -1.33
CA LYS A 330 26.93 7.71 -1.40
C LYS A 330 25.74 6.91 -0.91
N LYS A 331 25.13 6.13 -1.81
CA LYS A 331 24.01 5.23 -1.51
C LYS A 331 24.52 3.81 -1.34
N ILE A 332 24.18 3.18 -0.24
CA ILE A 332 24.51 1.78 0.03
C ILE A 332 23.27 0.93 -0.22
N PRO A 333 23.35 -0.14 -1.03
CA PRO A 333 22.24 -1.06 -1.24
C PRO A 333 21.89 -1.79 0.06
N VAL A 334 20.59 -2.01 0.27
CA VAL A 334 20.06 -2.79 1.39
C VAL A 334 19.56 -4.12 0.86
N VAL A 335 20.09 -5.22 1.38
CA VAL A 335 19.88 -6.57 0.87
C VAL A 335 19.03 -7.38 1.85
N ARG A 336 18.00 -8.04 1.34
CA ARG A 336 17.16 -8.95 2.12
C ARG A 336 17.93 -10.22 2.47
N GLY A 337 17.97 -10.53 3.74
CA GLY A 337 18.50 -11.78 4.28
C GLY A 337 17.39 -12.76 4.66
N GLU A 338 17.70 -13.63 5.60
CA GLU A 338 16.81 -14.70 6.04
C GLU A 338 15.54 -14.14 6.68
N ASN A 339 14.39 -14.78 6.42
CA ASN A 339 13.06 -14.47 6.94
C ASN A 339 12.53 -13.06 6.66
N VAL A 340 13.18 -12.26 5.80
CA VAL A 340 12.68 -10.98 5.30
C VAL A 340 11.84 -11.20 4.04
N GLY A 341 10.56 -10.87 4.08
CA GLY A 341 9.63 -10.94 2.96
C GLY A 341 9.76 -9.75 2.02
N SER A 342 9.46 -8.56 2.52
CA SER A 342 9.69 -7.30 1.83
C SER A 342 10.23 -6.25 2.78
N MET A 343 10.87 -5.23 2.25
CA MET A 343 11.36 -4.08 3.03
C MET A 343 11.53 -2.85 2.16
N THR A 344 11.52 -1.69 2.81
CA THR A 344 11.81 -0.39 2.21
C THR A 344 12.46 0.53 3.27
N PRO A 345 13.36 1.47 2.88
CA PRO A 345 13.95 1.65 1.55
C PRO A 345 14.95 0.53 1.19
N LEU A 346 15.25 0.40 -0.10
CA LEU A 346 16.25 -0.57 -0.58
C LEU A 346 17.64 0.04 -0.81
N LYS A 347 17.79 1.33 -0.58
CA LYS A 347 19.06 2.05 -0.61
C LYS A 347 19.15 2.97 0.60
N CYS A 348 20.31 3.02 1.22
CA CYS A 348 20.59 3.84 2.40
C CYS A 348 21.51 5.00 2.04
N CYS A 349 21.09 6.23 2.27
CA CYS A 349 21.95 7.42 2.21
C CYS A 349 22.59 7.65 3.58
N LEU A 350 23.92 7.80 3.61
CA LEU A 350 24.67 7.93 4.86
C LEU A 350 24.82 9.38 5.36
N ASP A 351 24.29 10.34 4.63
CA ASP A 351 24.34 11.77 4.95
C ASP A 351 23.16 12.27 5.80
N GLU A 352 22.09 11.46 5.92
CA GLU A 352 20.97 11.78 6.80
C GLU A 352 21.29 11.58 8.29
N LYS A 353 20.53 12.23 9.19
CA LYS A 353 20.64 12.00 10.64
C LYS A 353 20.06 10.64 11.02
N GLU A 354 18.83 10.38 10.60
CA GLU A 354 18.17 9.11 10.87
C GLU A 354 17.14 8.81 9.78
N PHE A 355 16.79 7.55 9.58
CA PHE A 355 15.66 7.12 8.77
C PHE A 355 15.08 5.80 9.27
N LYS A 356 13.90 5.43 8.80
CA LYS A 356 13.22 4.19 9.16
C LYS A 356 13.34 3.15 8.07
N PHE A 357 13.56 1.90 8.48
CA PHE A 357 13.23 0.72 7.70
C PHE A 357 11.85 0.22 8.07
N TYR A 358 11.08 -0.21 7.08
CA TYR A 358 9.86 -0.97 7.22
C TYR A 358 10.11 -2.36 6.67
N ILE A 359 9.98 -3.37 7.52
CA ILE A 359 10.37 -4.75 7.22
C ILE A 359 9.17 -5.65 7.44
N ARG A 360 8.81 -6.44 6.44
CA ARG A 360 7.74 -7.46 6.55
C ARG A 360 8.36 -8.83 6.73
N PRO A 361 8.07 -9.53 7.85
CA PRO A 361 8.52 -10.91 8.05
C PRO A 361 7.94 -11.85 6.98
N ARG A 362 8.67 -12.95 6.69
CA ARG A 362 8.22 -13.96 5.73
C ARG A 362 7.34 -15.05 6.36
N LYS A 363 7.52 -15.30 7.66
CA LYS A 363 6.80 -16.34 8.41
C LYS A 363 6.41 -15.85 9.79
N ASN A 364 5.47 -16.58 10.43
CA ASN A 364 5.14 -16.35 11.83
C ASN A 364 6.30 -16.79 12.73
N MET A 365 6.68 -15.95 13.70
CA MET A 365 7.67 -16.24 14.73
C MET A 365 7.18 -15.71 16.07
N LYS A 366 7.23 -16.55 17.11
CA LYS A 366 6.85 -16.09 18.47
C LYS A 366 7.77 -15.00 18.97
N LYS A 367 9.06 -15.10 18.65
CA LYS A 367 10.11 -14.18 19.03
C LYS A 367 11.19 -14.18 17.94
N GLY A 368 11.60 -13.02 17.50
CA GLY A 368 12.64 -12.89 16.48
C GLY A 368 13.54 -11.71 16.76
N GLN A 369 14.79 -11.81 16.35
CA GLN A 369 15.75 -10.73 16.39
C GLN A 369 15.97 -10.19 14.98
N VAL A 370 15.62 -8.94 14.75
CA VAL A 370 15.97 -8.23 13.52
C VAL A 370 17.40 -7.75 13.61
N ILE A 371 18.21 -8.09 12.61
CA ILE A 371 19.64 -7.78 12.54
C ILE A 371 19.91 -7.01 11.26
N ILE A 372 20.64 -5.89 11.37
CA ILE A 372 21.01 -5.05 10.24
C ILE A 372 22.54 -4.82 10.27
N GLY A 373 23.18 -5.01 9.11
CA GLY A 373 24.61 -4.70 8.91
C GLY A 373 25.53 -5.47 9.85
N ASP A 374 25.47 -6.82 9.81
CA ASP A 374 26.31 -7.71 10.62
C ASP A 374 26.22 -7.45 12.14
N GLY A 375 25.08 -6.96 12.60
CA GLY A 375 24.80 -6.74 14.01
C GLY A 375 25.03 -5.31 14.51
N ILE A 376 25.19 -4.33 13.63
CA ILE A 376 25.17 -2.92 13.98
C ILE A 376 23.86 -2.54 14.66
N VAL A 377 22.73 -3.05 14.14
CA VAL A 377 21.42 -2.97 14.80
C VAL A 377 20.95 -4.37 15.13
N LYS A 378 20.54 -4.56 16.37
CA LYS A 378 19.85 -5.77 16.85
C LYS A 378 18.62 -5.36 17.63
N LYS A 379 17.44 -5.72 17.14
CA LYS A 379 16.17 -5.42 17.81
C LYS A 379 15.37 -6.71 18.02
N LEU A 380 15.05 -6.99 19.27
CA LEU A 380 14.19 -8.12 19.62
C LEU A 380 12.73 -7.73 19.43
N GLU A 381 11.99 -8.55 18.73
CA GLU A 381 10.56 -8.37 18.47
C GLU A 381 9.77 -9.62 18.81
N MET A 382 8.57 -9.41 19.34
CA MET A 382 7.66 -10.47 19.76
C MET A 382 6.50 -10.58 18.79
N GLY A 383 6.04 -11.81 18.51
CA GLY A 383 4.83 -12.04 17.73
C GLY A 383 4.94 -11.58 16.27
N LEU A 384 6.08 -11.76 15.64
CA LEU A 384 6.30 -11.39 14.23
C LEU A 384 5.38 -12.17 13.30
N LYS A 385 4.74 -11.46 12.36
CA LYS A 385 3.80 -12.04 11.41
C LYS A 385 3.97 -11.41 10.01
N PRO A 386 3.71 -12.14 8.93
CA PRO A 386 3.70 -11.59 7.58
C PRO A 386 2.64 -10.48 7.38
N SER A 387 1.60 -10.43 8.21
CA SER A 387 0.56 -9.40 8.19
C SER A 387 0.99 -8.05 8.76
N GLU A 388 2.09 -7.99 9.52
CA GLU A 388 2.51 -6.79 10.26
C GLU A 388 3.94 -6.38 9.90
N MET A 389 4.12 -5.11 9.57
CA MET A 389 5.46 -4.54 9.34
C MET A 389 6.13 -4.16 10.66
N VAL A 390 7.42 -4.46 10.75
CA VAL A 390 8.30 -3.97 11.83
C VAL A 390 9.00 -2.72 11.34
N ASP A 391 8.94 -1.63 12.12
CA ASP A 391 9.71 -0.42 11.86
C ASP A 391 10.99 -0.37 12.70
N ILE A 392 12.10 -0.03 12.07
CA ILE A 392 13.40 0.11 12.71
C ILE A 392 14.07 1.41 12.30
N VAL A 393 14.51 2.18 13.30
CA VAL A 393 15.22 3.43 13.08
C VAL A 393 16.74 3.17 12.98
N LEU A 394 17.33 3.59 11.88
CA LEU A 394 18.77 3.70 11.73
C LEU A 394 19.19 5.10 12.15
N THR A 395 19.88 5.19 13.30
CA THR A 395 20.32 6.47 13.89
C THR A 395 21.66 6.92 13.32
N GLU A 396 22.04 8.18 13.58
CA GLU A 396 23.34 8.72 13.21
C GLU A 396 24.52 7.86 13.72
N LYS A 397 24.42 7.35 14.96
CA LYS A 397 25.43 6.44 15.54
C LYS A 397 25.65 5.18 14.70
N HIS A 398 24.57 4.56 14.25
CA HIS A 398 24.66 3.36 13.41
C HIS A 398 25.31 3.66 12.05
N LYS A 399 25.07 4.84 11.48
CA LYS A 399 25.68 5.26 10.21
C LYS A 399 27.16 5.55 10.33
N VAL A 400 27.61 6.10 11.45
CA VAL A 400 29.05 6.25 11.75
C VAL A 400 29.68 4.87 11.76
N GLN A 401 29.09 3.88 12.44
CA GLN A 401 29.63 2.51 12.46
C GLN A 401 29.66 1.88 11.05
N ILE A 402 28.62 2.09 10.23
CA ILE A 402 28.58 1.61 8.84
C ILE A 402 29.76 2.20 8.04
N LYS A 403 30.04 3.49 8.20
CA LYS A 403 31.14 4.17 7.52
C LYS A 403 32.50 3.67 8.01
N GLU A 404 32.69 3.52 9.31
CA GLU A 404 33.94 3.02 9.93
C GLU A 404 34.27 1.60 9.51
N LEU A 405 33.25 0.73 9.39
CA LEU A 405 33.41 -0.65 8.93
C LEU A 405 33.56 -0.75 7.40
N GLY A 406 33.40 0.35 6.67
CA GLY A 406 33.49 0.37 5.20
C GLY A 406 32.49 -0.51 4.48
N LEU A 407 31.31 -0.70 5.04
CA LEU A 407 30.30 -1.59 4.45
C LEU A 407 29.81 -1.05 3.10
N GLU A 408 29.82 -1.93 2.10
CA GLU A 408 29.33 -1.62 0.75
C GLU A 408 27.86 -2.00 0.55
N SER A 409 27.28 -2.78 1.47
CA SER A 409 25.88 -3.15 1.50
C SER A 409 25.40 -3.38 2.93
N LEU A 410 24.10 -3.24 3.18
CA LEU A 410 23.47 -3.55 4.46
C LEU A 410 22.57 -4.76 4.33
N LYS A 411 22.97 -5.90 4.88
CA LYS A 411 22.09 -7.07 4.99
C LYS A 411 21.10 -6.86 6.12
N VAL A 412 19.81 -7.14 5.86
CA VAL A 412 18.74 -7.15 6.87
C VAL A 412 18.19 -8.58 6.97
N GLU A 413 18.20 -9.15 8.15
CA GLU A 413 17.69 -10.50 8.40
C GLU A 413 16.90 -10.58 9.70
N ILE A 414 16.05 -11.61 9.82
CA ILE A 414 15.32 -11.91 11.04
C ILE A 414 15.68 -13.33 11.48
N GLN A 415 16.30 -13.43 12.63
CA GLN A 415 16.63 -14.73 13.24
C GLN A 415 15.57 -15.09 14.29
N GLU A 416 15.03 -16.28 14.20
CA GLU A 416 14.11 -16.80 15.22
C GLU A 416 14.91 -17.08 16.51
N VAL A 417 14.37 -16.64 17.63
CA VAL A 417 14.99 -16.77 18.95
C VAL A 417 14.06 -17.60 19.83
N GLU A 418 14.62 -18.56 20.55
CA GLU A 418 13.86 -19.40 21.51
C GLU A 418 13.26 -18.61 22.70
#